data_b2097591165a47b8fe89f7ddad0b595f
#
_entry.id   b2097591165a47b8fe89f7ddad0b595f
#
_cell.length_a   1.000
_cell.length_b   1.000
_cell.length_c   1.000
_cell.angle_alpha   90.00
_cell.angle_beta   90.00
_cell.angle_gamma   90.00
#
_symmetry.space_group_name_H-M   'P 1'
#
loop_
_entity.id
_entity.type
_entity.pdbx_description
1 polymer ?
#
loop_
_entity_poly.entity_id
_entity_poly.type
_entity_poly.pdbx_seq_one_letter_code
_entity_poly.pdbx_strand_id
1 'polypeptide(L)'
;VVNAGCKDDDIALMKEALSDRCDIEVLDDRALLALQGPKAEAALARLQPSVAEMKFMDVARDVDIDGITVTLSRSGYTGEDGYEISVANADAEALARKLLALEEVEPIGLGARDSLRLEGGLCLYGHDIDTTTTPVEAALNWAIQKVRRNDGERAGGFPGAGVVLQQ
;
A
#
# COMPACT_ATOMS: atom_id res chain seq x y z
N VAL A 1 -4.04 -5.03 0.94
CA VAL A 1 -4.81 -3.86 0.47
C VAL A 1 -4.89 -3.94 -1.04
N VAL A 2 -6.06 -3.71 -1.60
CA VAL A 2 -6.35 -3.71 -3.04
C VAL A 2 -7.04 -2.42 -3.43
N ASN A 3 -7.14 -2.13 -4.74
CA ASN A 3 -7.89 -0.97 -5.22
C ASN A 3 -9.38 -1.10 -4.88
N ALA A 4 -9.98 -0.04 -4.37
CA ALA A 4 -11.39 -0.06 -3.93
C ALA A 4 -12.35 -0.46 -5.07
N GLY A 5 -12.12 0.05 -6.28
CA GLY A 5 -12.95 -0.25 -7.45
C GLY A 5 -12.81 -1.68 -8.00
N CYS A 6 -11.74 -2.41 -7.62
CA CYS A 6 -11.47 -3.78 -8.06
C CYS A 6 -11.59 -4.80 -6.92
N LYS A 7 -12.03 -4.36 -5.73
CA LYS A 7 -11.99 -5.15 -4.49
C LYS A 7 -12.65 -6.52 -4.64
N ASP A 8 -13.84 -6.57 -5.19
CA ASP A 8 -14.62 -7.81 -5.24
C ASP A 8 -14.01 -8.82 -6.22
N ASP A 9 -13.58 -8.36 -7.39
CA ASP A 9 -12.92 -9.19 -8.39
C ASP A 9 -11.56 -9.69 -7.89
N ASP A 10 -10.75 -8.82 -7.28
CA ASP A 10 -9.45 -9.20 -6.71
C ASP A 10 -9.59 -10.25 -5.60
N ILE A 11 -10.58 -10.11 -4.71
CA ILE A 11 -10.87 -11.07 -3.65
C ILE A 11 -11.33 -12.40 -4.24
N ALA A 12 -12.22 -12.37 -5.24
CA ALA A 12 -12.71 -13.58 -5.91
C ALA A 12 -11.55 -14.33 -6.57
N LEU A 13 -10.69 -13.64 -7.30
CA LEU A 13 -9.51 -14.20 -7.95
C LEU A 13 -8.53 -14.83 -6.95
N MET A 14 -8.26 -14.13 -5.85
CA MET A 14 -7.39 -14.67 -4.80
C MET A 14 -7.99 -15.94 -4.16
N LYS A 15 -9.29 -15.95 -3.87
CA LYS A 15 -9.98 -17.12 -3.33
C LYS A 15 -9.95 -18.30 -4.29
N GLU A 16 -10.21 -18.07 -5.57
CA GLU A 16 -10.12 -19.11 -6.60
C GLU A 16 -8.73 -19.73 -6.69
N ALA A 17 -7.69 -18.88 -6.65
CA ALA A 17 -6.32 -19.34 -6.85
C ALA A 17 -5.65 -19.96 -5.61
N LEU A 18 -6.12 -19.63 -4.40
CA LEU A 18 -5.36 -19.89 -3.17
C LEU A 18 -6.13 -20.67 -2.09
N SER A 19 -7.45 -20.87 -2.20
CA SER A 19 -8.26 -21.49 -1.13
C SER A 19 -7.84 -22.91 -0.73
N ASP A 20 -7.18 -23.63 -1.62
CA ASP A 20 -6.64 -24.98 -1.30
C ASP A 20 -5.33 -24.91 -0.48
N ARG A 21 -4.74 -23.72 -0.31
CA ARG A 21 -3.40 -23.54 0.28
C ARG A 21 -3.37 -22.62 1.48
N CYS A 22 -4.32 -21.68 1.56
CA CYS A 22 -4.40 -20.73 2.66
C CYS A 22 -5.83 -20.22 2.87
N ASP A 23 -6.12 -19.84 4.10
CA ASP A 23 -7.33 -19.11 4.44
C ASP A 23 -7.18 -17.64 4.05
N ILE A 24 -8.26 -17.09 3.47
CA ILE A 24 -8.30 -15.67 3.07
C ILE A 24 -9.38 -14.99 3.90
N GLU A 25 -8.95 -14.15 4.82
CA GLU A 25 -9.82 -13.31 5.64
C GLU A 25 -9.90 -11.89 5.05
N VAL A 26 -11.12 -11.40 4.89
CA VAL A 26 -11.39 -10.03 4.44
C VAL A 26 -11.69 -9.17 5.66
N LEU A 27 -10.89 -8.14 5.90
CA LEU A 27 -11.05 -7.23 7.04
C LEU A 27 -11.91 -6.03 6.63
N ASP A 28 -13.23 -6.17 6.72
CA ASP A 28 -14.19 -5.13 6.30
C ASP A 28 -14.42 -4.04 7.36
N ASP A 29 -13.93 -4.26 8.57
CA ASP A 29 -14.07 -3.37 9.72
C ASP A 29 -12.89 -2.40 9.91
N ARG A 30 -12.05 -2.28 8.90
CA ARG A 30 -10.83 -1.47 8.98
C ARG A 30 -10.84 -0.30 8.00
N ALA A 31 -10.40 0.84 8.50
CA ALA A 31 -10.06 2.02 7.70
C ALA A 31 -8.55 2.09 7.45
N LEU A 32 -8.16 2.83 6.41
CA LEU A 32 -6.77 3.10 6.08
C LEU A 32 -6.57 4.62 6.01
N LEU A 33 -5.66 5.14 6.83
CA LEU A 33 -5.19 6.52 6.79
C LEU A 33 -3.77 6.57 6.27
N ALA A 34 -3.45 7.57 5.46
CA ALA A 34 -2.09 7.78 4.95
C ALA A 34 -1.54 9.10 5.52
N LEU A 35 -0.43 9.03 6.24
CA LEU A 35 0.34 10.17 6.70
C LEU A 35 1.63 10.23 5.88
N GLN A 36 1.73 11.22 4.99
CA GLN A 36 2.77 11.26 3.96
C GLN A 36 3.52 12.59 3.97
N GLY A 37 4.77 12.56 3.57
CA GLY A 37 5.59 13.73 3.39
C GLY A 37 6.87 13.72 4.23
N PRO A 38 7.81 14.64 3.98
CA PRO A 38 9.14 14.64 4.58
C PRO A 38 9.14 14.82 6.11
N LYS A 39 8.02 15.25 6.70
CA LYS A 39 7.85 15.38 8.15
C LYS A 39 7.02 14.28 8.79
N ALA A 40 6.56 13.30 8.02
CA ALA A 40 5.66 12.25 8.51
C ALA A 40 6.26 11.43 9.66
N GLU A 41 7.54 11.05 9.56
CA GLU A 41 8.26 10.36 10.63
C GLU A 41 8.29 11.21 11.91
N ALA A 42 8.76 12.44 11.82
CA ALA A 42 8.89 13.33 12.98
C ALA A 42 7.53 13.61 13.63
N ALA A 43 6.48 13.73 12.83
CA ALA A 43 5.11 13.92 13.32
C ALA A 43 4.60 12.69 14.06
N LEU A 44 4.68 11.52 13.44
CA LEU A 44 4.16 10.29 14.04
C LEU A 44 4.96 9.83 15.25
N ALA A 45 6.29 10.05 15.25
CA ALA A 45 7.16 9.69 16.35
C ALA A 45 6.83 10.45 17.67
N ARG A 46 6.14 11.56 17.60
CA ARG A 46 5.64 12.26 18.82
C ARG A 46 4.53 11.50 19.52
N LEU A 47 3.75 10.71 18.75
CA LEU A 47 2.69 9.87 19.31
C LEU A 47 3.18 8.45 19.62
N GLN A 48 4.12 7.94 18.81
CA GLN A 48 4.69 6.62 18.97
C GLN A 48 6.18 6.62 18.53
N PRO A 49 7.14 6.78 19.45
CA PRO A 49 8.56 6.94 19.10
C PRO A 49 9.17 5.79 18.30
N SER A 50 8.71 4.55 18.50
CA SER A 50 9.29 3.37 17.81
C SER A 50 9.08 3.37 16.29
N VAL A 51 8.18 4.21 15.77
CA VAL A 51 7.96 4.29 14.30
C VAL A 51 9.18 4.80 13.55
N ALA A 52 10.04 5.58 14.20
CA ALA A 52 11.29 6.06 13.62
C ALA A 52 12.31 4.95 13.33
N GLU A 53 12.19 3.79 13.99
CA GLU A 53 13.06 2.63 13.75
C GLU A 53 12.64 1.81 12.51
N MET A 54 11.42 2.00 12.03
CA MET A 54 10.89 1.30 10.87
C MET A 54 11.63 1.75 9.60
N LYS A 55 11.87 0.80 8.71
CA LYS A 55 12.43 1.04 7.37
C LYS A 55 11.32 1.00 6.33
N PHE A 56 11.60 1.54 5.16
CA PHE A 56 10.69 1.46 4.02
C PHE A 56 10.24 0.01 3.77
N MET A 57 8.94 -0.21 3.65
CA MET A 57 8.24 -1.49 3.52
C MET A 57 8.19 -2.35 4.80
N ASP A 58 8.66 -1.87 5.93
CA ASP A 58 8.39 -2.56 7.21
C ASP A 58 6.91 -2.46 7.57
N VAL A 59 6.42 -3.51 8.22
CA VAL A 59 5.06 -3.58 8.78
C VAL A 59 5.13 -3.95 10.25
N ALA A 60 4.46 -3.18 11.10
CA ALA A 60 4.28 -3.45 12.52
C ALA A 60 2.79 -3.62 12.85
N ARG A 61 2.48 -4.67 13.60
CA ARG A 61 1.12 -4.94 14.10
C ARG A 61 1.01 -4.54 15.56
N ASP A 62 -0.22 -4.29 16.00
CA ASP A 62 -0.55 -3.99 17.39
C ASP A 62 0.25 -2.81 17.96
N VAL A 63 0.50 -1.82 17.09
CA VAL A 63 1.18 -0.58 17.48
C VAL A 63 0.17 0.33 18.19
N ASP A 64 0.51 0.81 19.38
CA ASP A 64 -0.30 1.80 20.07
C ASP A 64 0.09 3.21 19.61
N ILE A 65 -0.86 3.93 19.05
CA ILE A 65 -0.73 5.36 18.74
C ILE A 65 -1.63 6.14 19.70
N ASP A 66 -1.06 6.57 20.81
CA ASP A 66 -1.74 7.37 21.84
C ASP A 66 -3.10 6.75 22.26
N GLY A 67 -3.07 5.45 22.61
CA GLY A 67 -4.21 4.67 23.07
C GLY A 67 -5.08 4.04 21.97
N ILE A 68 -4.68 4.12 20.70
CA ILE A 68 -5.38 3.51 19.57
C ILE A 68 -4.47 2.44 18.94
N THR A 69 -4.93 1.19 18.96
CA THR A 69 -4.18 0.07 18.36
C THR A 69 -4.36 0.03 16.85
N VAL A 70 -3.24 0.02 16.14
CA VAL A 70 -3.19 0.03 14.67
C VAL A 70 -2.25 -1.04 14.11
N THR A 71 -2.39 -1.31 12.82
CA THR A 71 -1.34 -1.91 11.99
C THR A 71 -0.73 -0.82 11.13
N LEU A 72 0.58 -0.69 11.17
CA LEU A 72 1.33 0.39 10.55
C LEU A 72 2.31 -0.15 9.52
N SER A 73 2.36 0.43 8.34
CA SER A 73 3.44 0.21 7.38
C SER A 73 4.14 1.52 7.04
N ARG A 74 5.48 1.48 6.89
CA ARG A 74 6.23 2.61 6.36
C ARG A 74 6.24 2.52 4.84
N SER A 75 5.20 3.04 4.25
CA SER A 75 4.88 2.96 2.82
C SER A 75 4.00 4.12 2.40
N GLY A 76 3.79 4.28 1.11
CA GLY A 76 2.92 5.32 0.61
C GLY A 76 2.85 5.38 -0.91
N TYR A 77 2.14 6.39 -1.41
CA TYR A 77 1.84 6.58 -2.82
C TYR A 77 2.04 8.06 -3.23
N THR A 78 3.12 8.68 -2.76
CA THR A 78 3.39 10.10 -2.97
C THR A 78 4.80 10.40 -3.50
N GLY A 79 5.66 9.38 -3.57
CA GLY A 79 7.08 9.56 -3.85
C GLY A 79 7.89 10.09 -2.65
N GLU A 80 7.22 10.40 -1.54
CA GLU A 80 7.82 10.84 -0.29
C GLU A 80 7.74 9.74 0.77
N ASP A 81 8.48 9.93 1.87
CA ASP A 81 8.39 9.06 3.04
C ASP A 81 7.03 9.21 3.73
N GLY A 82 6.60 8.16 4.43
CA GLY A 82 5.34 8.20 5.14
C GLY A 82 4.88 6.85 5.63
N TYR A 83 3.67 6.87 6.18
CA TYR A 83 3.04 5.69 6.80
C TYR A 83 1.63 5.50 6.27
N GLU A 84 1.25 4.24 6.12
CA GLU A 84 -0.13 3.83 5.94
C GLU A 84 -0.59 3.14 7.22
N ILE A 85 -1.68 3.63 7.80
CA ILE A 85 -2.14 3.30 9.14
C ILE A 85 -3.50 2.62 9.03
N SER A 86 -3.54 1.31 9.23
CA SER A 86 -4.78 0.54 9.27
C SER A 86 -5.31 0.50 10.71
N VAL A 87 -6.51 0.98 10.89
CA VAL A 87 -7.19 1.18 12.18
C VAL A 87 -8.61 0.62 12.13
N ALA A 88 -9.16 0.21 13.27
CA ALA A 88 -10.58 -0.14 13.33
C ALA A 88 -11.48 1.03 12.88
N ASN A 89 -12.54 0.74 12.13
CA ASN A 89 -13.45 1.79 11.64
C ASN A 89 -13.95 2.71 12.75
N ALA A 90 -14.22 2.15 13.93
CA ALA A 90 -14.72 2.90 15.10
C ALA A 90 -13.73 3.95 15.61
N ASP A 91 -12.43 3.73 15.42
CA ASP A 91 -11.36 4.59 15.93
C ASP A 91 -10.76 5.52 14.85
N ALA A 92 -11.20 5.36 13.59
CA ALA A 92 -10.61 6.08 12.45
C ALA A 92 -10.72 7.60 12.59
N GLU A 93 -11.87 8.12 13.03
CA GLU A 93 -12.05 9.55 13.24
C GLU A 93 -11.19 10.06 14.39
N ALA A 94 -11.14 9.33 15.50
CA ALA A 94 -10.32 9.71 16.66
C ALA A 94 -8.84 9.77 16.30
N LEU A 95 -8.34 8.77 15.56
CA LEU A 95 -6.96 8.77 15.07
C LEU A 95 -6.68 9.92 14.10
N ALA A 96 -7.58 10.17 13.14
CA ALA A 96 -7.44 11.28 12.20
C ALA A 96 -7.35 12.63 12.94
N ARG A 97 -8.18 12.85 13.96
CA ARG A 97 -8.14 14.07 14.78
C ARG A 97 -6.83 14.21 15.57
N LYS A 98 -6.27 13.10 16.08
CA LYS A 98 -4.96 13.11 16.75
C LYS A 98 -3.83 13.50 15.79
N LEU A 99 -3.85 12.96 14.58
CA LEU A 99 -2.86 13.33 13.57
C LEU A 99 -2.98 14.79 13.16
N LEU A 100 -4.20 15.27 12.91
CA LEU A 100 -4.47 16.67 12.51
C LEU A 100 -4.22 17.69 13.65
N ALA A 101 -4.08 17.26 14.90
CA ALA A 101 -3.66 18.11 15.99
C ALA A 101 -2.16 18.43 16.00
N LEU A 102 -1.38 17.72 15.19
CA LEU A 102 0.04 17.98 15.01
C LEU A 102 0.24 19.13 14.04
N GLU A 103 1.07 20.11 14.41
CA GLU A 103 1.25 21.39 13.71
C GLU A 103 1.63 21.24 12.23
N GLU A 104 2.42 20.21 11.90
CA GLU A 104 2.89 19.96 10.56
C GLU A 104 1.97 19.08 9.70
N VAL A 105 0.84 18.65 10.24
CA VAL A 105 -0.10 17.74 9.55
C VAL A 105 -1.30 18.52 9.05
N GLU A 106 -1.53 18.47 7.75
CA GLU A 106 -2.68 19.09 7.09
C GLU A 106 -3.50 18.05 6.33
N PRO A 107 -4.83 18.18 6.28
CA PRO A 107 -5.67 17.30 5.48
C PRO A 107 -5.50 17.64 4.00
N ILE A 108 -5.33 16.61 3.17
CA ILE A 108 -5.26 16.75 1.72
C ILE A 108 -6.34 15.91 1.04
N GLY A 109 -6.73 16.31 -0.17
CA GLY A 109 -7.71 15.59 -0.98
C GLY A 109 -7.06 14.69 -2.04
N LEU A 110 -7.93 13.98 -2.79
CA LEU A 110 -7.51 13.07 -3.86
C LEU A 110 -6.73 13.76 -4.98
N GLY A 111 -6.99 15.04 -5.26
CA GLY A 111 -6.24 15.80 -6.25
C GLY A 111 -4.77 15.96 -5.91
N ALA A 112 -4.45 16.22 -4.64
CA ALA A 112 -3.06 16.25 -4.15
C ALA A 112 -2.41 14.86 -4.24
N ARG A 113 -3.11 13.80 -3.84
CA ARG A 113 -2.63 12.42 -3.97
C ARG A 113 -2.32 12.08 -5.43
N ASP A 114 -3.16 12.48 -6.38
CA ASP A 114 -2.96 12.21 -7.80
C ASP A 114 -1.76 12.98 -8.38
N SER A 115 -1.59 14.24 -8.05
CA SER A 115 -0.41 15.02 -8.44
C SER A 115 0.88 14.45 -7.89
N LEU A 116 0.90 14.13 -6.60
CA LEU A 116 2.09 13.61 -5.91
C LEU A 116 2.52 12.25 -6.45
N ARG A 117 1.58 11.32 -6.64
CA ARG A 117 1.90 10.00 -7.19
C ARG A 117 2.46 10.12 -8.61
N LEU A 118 1.91 11.05 -9.42
CA LEU A 118 2.35 11.27 -10.79
C LEU A 118 3.78 11.83 -10.82
N GLU A 119 4.08 12.83 -9.99
CA GLU A 119 5.43 13.36 -9.82
C GLU A 119 6.40 12.30 -9.28
N GLY A 120 5.95 11.41 -8.42
CA GLY A 120 6.69 10.26 -7.91
C GLY A 120 6.88 9.12 -8.94
N GLY A 121 6.31 9.23 -10.14
CA GLY A 121 6.39 8.20 -11.19
C GLY A 121 5.59 6.95 -10.90
N LEU A 122 4.53 7.04 -10.08
CA LEU A 122 3.69 5.92 -9.67
C LEU A 122 2.43 5.82 -10.56
N CYS A 123 2.25 4.67 -11.20
CA CYS A 123 1.08 4.41 -12.04
C CYS A 123 -0.21 4.37 -11.23
N LEU A 124 -1.30 4.88 -11.82
CA LEU A 124 -2.65 4.76 -11.31
C LEU A 124 -3.46 3.81 -12.19
N TYR A 125 -3.97 2.73 -11.59
CA TYR A 125 -4.86 1.81 -12.28
C TYR A 125 -6.17 2.51 -12.69
N GLY A 126 -6.56 2.33 -13.95
CA GLY A 126 -7.68 3.00 -14.57
C GLY A 126 -7.33 4.32 -15.28
N HIS A 127 -6.09 4.81 -15.14
CA HIS A 127 -5.56 5.98 -15.84
C HIS A 127 -4.34 5.63 -16.68
N ASP A 128 -3.24 5.24 -16.04
CA ASP A 128 -1.96 4.94 -16.71
C ASP A 128 -1.84 3.47 -17.11
N ILE A 129 -2.51 2.60 -16.39
CA ILE A 129 -2.53 1.14 -16.59
C ILE A 129 -3.94 0.59 -16.43
N ASP A 130 -4.20 -0.51 -17.14
CA ASP A 130 -5.46 -1.25 -17.10
C ASP A 130 -5.23 -2.76 -17.30
N THR A 131 -6.32 -3.52 -17.54
CA THR A 131 -6.24 -4.97 -17.75
C THR A 131 -5.52 -5.39 -19.03
N THR A 132 -5.18 -4.47 -19.91
CA THR A 132 -4.47 -4.73 -21.17
C THR A 132 -2.99 -4.36 -21.09
N THR A 133 -2.57 -3.66 -20.03
CA THR A 133 -1.20 -3.19 -19.83
C THR A 133 -0.38 -4.23 -19.08
N THR A 134 0.74 -4.66 -19.67
CA THR A 134 1.66 -5.59 -18.99
C THR A 134 2.56 -4.87 -17.99
N PRO A 135 3.12 -5.59 -17.00
CA PRO A 135 4.11 -5.01 -16.08
C PRO A 135 5.35 -4.45 -16.79
N VAL A 136 5.71 -5.00 -17.95
CA VAL A 136 6.85 -4.53 -18.75
C VAL A 136 6.56 -3.17 -19.36
N GLU A 137 5.39 -3.03 -20.03
CA GLU A 137 4.93 -1.76 -20.62
C GLU A 137 4.77 -0.65 -19.59
N ALA A 138 4.33 -1.00 -18.38
CA ALA A 138 4.16 -0.08 -17.27
C ALA A 138 5.45 0.24 -16.49
N ALA A 139 6.62 -0.28 -16.91
CA ALA A 139 7.89 -0.18 -16.18
C ALA A 139 7.82 -0.76 -14.75
N LEU A 140 6.96 -1.74 -14.52
CA LEU A 140 6.75 -2.41 -13.23
C LEU A 140 7.49 -3.76 -13.12
N ASN A 141 8.54 -3.98 -13.89
CA ASN A 141 9.34 -5.22 -13.87
C ASN A 141 9.87 -5.56 -12.48
N TRP A 142 10.08 -4.55 -11.64
CA TRP A 142 10.53 -4.74 -10.26
C TRP A 142 9.53 -5.55 -9.42
N ALA A 143 8.24 -5.53 -9.74
CA ALA A 143 7.19 -6.30 -9.05
C ALA A 143 7.29 -7.81 -9.35
N ILE A 144 7.94 -8.20 -10.45
CA ILE A 144 8.19 -9.61 -10.76
C ILE A 144 9.48 -10.04 -10.04
N GLN A 145 9.36 -11.02 -9.15
CA GLN A 145 10.53 -11.56 -8.44
C GLN A 145 11.61 -12.02 -9.42
N LYS A 146 12.87 -11.70 -9.14
CA LYS A 146 14.02 -12.05 -10.02
C LYS A 146 14.05 -13.53 -10.40
N VAL A 147 13.75 -14.42 -9.45
CA VAL A 147 13.68 -15.87 -9.66
C VAL A 147 12.61 -16.30 -10.66
N ARG A 148 11.64 -15.44 -10.98
CA ARG A 148 10.55 -15.68 -11.95
C ARG A 148 10.75 -15.02 -13.31
N ARG A 149 11.78 -14.18 -13.47
CA ARG A 149 12.14 -13.55 -14.75
C ARG A 149 12.85 -14.55 -15.66
N ASN A 150 13.09 -14.17 -16.93
CA ASN A 150 13.64 -15.05 -17.96
C ASN A 150 14.88 -15.85 -17.54
N ASP A 151 15.81 -15.22 -16.81
CA ASP A 151 17.06 -15.87 -16.37
C ASP A 151 16.97 -16.44 -14.94
N GLY A 152 15.78 -16.50 -14.36
CA GLY A 152 15.58 -16.98 -13.00
C GLY A 152 15.45 -18.49 -12.90
N GLU A 153 15.89 -19.07 -11.77
CA GLU A 153 15.83 -20.53 -11.51
C GLU A 153 14.43 -21.14 -11.64
N ARG A 154 13.36 -20.32 -11.49
CA ARG A 154 11.96 -20.72 -11.60
C ARG A 154 11.23 -19.79 -12.58
N ALA A 155 11.83 -19.50 -13.72
CA ALA A 155 11.26 -18.61 -14.72
C ALA A 155 9.80 -18.93 -15.04
N GLY A 156 8.95 -17.92 -15.10
CA GLY A 156 7.51 -18.08 -15.30
C GLY A 156 6.78 -18.65 -14.08
N GLY A 157 5.74 -19.46 -14.32
CA GLY A 157 4.93 -20.08 -13.29
C GLY A 157 4.00 -19.09 -12.55
N PHE A 158 3.64 -18.00 -13.20
CA PHE A 158 2.63 -17.04 -12.77
C PHE A 158 1.66 -16.76 -13.93
N PRO A 159 0.41 -16.33 -13.64
CA PRO A 159 -0.55 -15.97 -14.68
C PRO A 159 0.01 -14.89 -15.63
N GLY A 160 -0.14 -15.10 -16.94
CA GLY A 160 0.38 -14.18 -17.95
C GLY A 160 1.88 -14.29 -18.27
N ALA A 161 2.63 -15.19 -17.63
CA ALA A 161 4.08 -15.36 -17.85
C ALA A 161 4.44 -15.54 -19.33
N GLY A 162 3.62 -16.29 -20.10
CA GLY A 162 3.87 -16.53 -21.54
C GLY A 162 3.80 -15.27 -22.41
N VAL A 163 3.17 -14.22 -21.96
CA VAL A 163 3.13 -12.90 -22.64
C VAL A 163 4.20 -11.98 -22.04
N VAL A 164 4.22 -11.87 -20.73
CA VAL A 164 5.08 -10.92 -20.01
C VAL A 164 6.57 -11.20 -20.21
N LEU A 165 6.97 -12.49 -20.26
CA LEU A 165 8.37 -12.87 -20.43
C LEU A 165 8.87 -12.88 -21.89
N GLN A 166 8.00 -12.56 -22.85
CA GLN A 166 8.38 -12.42 -24.26
C GLN A 166 8.67 -10.97 -24.66
N GLN A 167 8.41 -10.02 -23.78
CA GLN A 167 8.67 -8.59 -23.93
C GLN A 167 10.02 -8.22 -23.31
#